data_b5d723e88abf3cddcfc9ffae50a67d0b
#
_entry.id   b5d723e88abf3cddcfc9ffae50a67d0b
#
_cell.length_a   1.000
_cell.length_b   1.000
_cell.length_c   1.000
_cell.angle_alpha   90.00
_cell.angle_beta   90.00
_cell.angle_gamma   90.00
#
_symmetry.space_group_name_H-M   'P 1'
#
loop_
_entity.id
_entity.type
_entity.pdbx_description
1 polymer ?
#
loop_
_entity_poly.entity_id
_entity_poly.type
_entity_poly.pdbx_seq_one_letter_code
_entity_poly.pdbx_strand_id
1 'polypeptide(L)'
;MKAERSSILGIIPARFNSTRLKGKPLMKIGDKTMIQHVYENCANVLDHLLVATDDQRIFNEVKGFNGNAIMTNKAHLSGTDRCLEAIHLWEKNQNKTFSLVFNIQGDEPFIHEDHLHQLISCFEDNKTEIATLAIRVSDLKELREGMVYLVKDNTDFAMYFSRFPIPFNRDMPLSLIHISEPTRRYR
;
A
#
# COMPACT_ATOMS: atom_id res chain seq x y z
N MET A 1 1.31 21.81 5.62
CA MET A 1 -0.18 21.86 5.73
C MET A 1 -0.60 20.47 6.16
N LYS A 2 -1.20 20.29 7.35
CA LYS A 2 -1.66 18.96 7.78
C LYS A 2 -2.69 18.47 6.77
N ALA A 3 -2.48 17.26 6.24
CA ALA A 3 -3.49 16.64 5.43
C ALA A 3 -4.70 16.33 6.33
N GLU A 4 -5.82 16.96 6.07
CA GLU A 4 -7.06 16.66 6.79
C GLU A 4 -7.46 15.21 6.42
N ARG A 5 -7.89 14.41 7.41
CA ARG A 5 -8.34 13.02 7.17
C ARG A 5 -9.36 12.92 6.04
N SER A 6 -10.23 13.92 5.93
CA SER A 6 -11.24 14.02 4.87
C SER A 6 -10.66 14.17 3.45
N SER A 7 -9.38 14.52 3.31
CA SER A 7 -8.68 14.67 2.03
C SER A 7 -7.75 13.50 1.69
N ILE A 8 -7.81 12.41 2.47
CA ILE A 8 -6.99 11.20 2.30
C ILE A 8 -7.85 10.08 1.74
N LEU A 9 -7.38 9.41 0.69
CA LEU A 9 -8.01 8.22 0.12
C LEU A 9 -7.08 7.01 0.23
N GLY A 10 -7.54 5.95 0.89
CA GLY A 10 -6.91 4.64 0.84
C GLY A 10 -7.44 3.82 -0.34
N ILE A 11 -6.55 3.22 -1.12
CA ILE A 11 -6.91 2.31 -2.21
C ILE A 11 -6.19 0.99 -2.02
N ILE A 12 -6.96 -0.09 -2.05
CA ILE A 12 -6.47 -1.46 -1.95
C ILE A 12 -6.62 -2.11 -3.34
N PRO A 13 -5.57 -2.15 -4.17
CA PRO A 13 -5.64 -2.86 -5.45
C PRO A 13 -5.68 -4.37 -5.20
N ALA A 14 -6.66 -5.05 -5.79
CA ALA A 14 -6.86 -6.48 -5.61
C ALA A 14 -7.14 -7.17 -6.96
N ARG A 15 -6.35 -8.20 -7.28
CA ARG A 15 -6.54 -9.03 -8.48
C ARG A 15 -6.84 -10.47 -8.08
N PHE A 16 -7.73 -11.11 -8.83
CA PHE A 16 -7.96 -12.55 -8.63
C PHE A 16 -6.83 -13.39 -9.24
N ASN A 17 -6.34 -13.00 -10.42
CA ASN A 17 -5.27 -13.69 -11.13
C ASN A 17 -3.90 -13.22 -10.64
N SER A 18 -3.44 -13.77 -9.52
CA SER A 18 -2.07 -13.66 -9.03
C SER A 18 -1.23 -14.80 -9.58
N THR A 19 0.00 -14.52 -10.03
CA THR A 19 0.92 -15.53 -10.59
C THR A 19 1.34 -16.59 -9.58
N ARG A 20 1.46 -16.23 -8.30
CA ARG A 20 1.90 -17.15 -7.23
C ARG A 20 0.74 -17.86 -6.55
N LEU A 21 -0.39 -17.17 -6.32
CA LEU A 21 -1.53 -17.73 -5.58
C LEU A 21 -2.84 -17.12 -6.09
N LYS A 22 -3.53 -17.89 -6.95
CA LYS A 22 -4.80 -17.47 -7.55
C LYS A 22 -5.88 -17.28 -6.49
N GLY A 23 -6.59 -16.16 -6.54
CA GLY A 23 -7.68 -15.85 -5.60
C GLY A 23 -7.20 -15.45 -4.20
N LYS A 24 -5.91 -15.12 -4.02
CA LYS A 24 -5.32 -14.72 -2.74
C LYS A 24 -6.18 -13.74 -1.91
N PRO A 25 -6.78 -12.67 -2.48
CA PRO A 25 -7.60 -11.73 -1.70
C PRO A 25 -8.83 -12.37 -1.06
N LEU A 26 -9.37 -13.45 -1.64
CA LEU A 26 -10.55 -14.16 -1.15
C LEU A 26 -10.22 -15.36 -0.25
N MET A 27 -8.96 -15.63 0.01
CA MET A 27 -8.55 -16.68 0.95
C MET A 27 -8.89 -16.26 2.38
N LYS A 28 -9.43 -17.20 3.14
CA LYS A 28 -9.79 -16.97 4.54
C LYS A 28 -8.58 -17.07 5.46
N ILE A 29 -8.53 -16.15 6.41
CA ILE A 29 -7.68 -16.15 7.58
C ILE A 29 -8.64 -16.13 8.77
N GLY A 30 -8.84 -17.28 9.40
CA GLY A 30 -9.93 -17.46 10.35
C GLY A 30 -11.30 -17.42 9.67
N ASP A 31 -12.19 -16.56 10.11
CA ASP A 31 -13.56 -16.38 9.61
C ASP A 31 -13.69 -15.35 8.49
N LYS A 32 -12.69 -14.48 8.30
CA LYS A 32 -12.68 -13.38 7.32
C LYS A 32 -11.74 -13.64 6.16
N THR A 33 -12.05 -13.04 5.01
CA THR A 33 -11.14 -13.07 3.85
C THR A 33 -9.94 -12.14 4.09
N MET A 34 -8.83 -12.40 3.37
CA MET A 34 -7.63 -11.56 3.43
C MET A 34 -7.95 -10.09 3.12
N ILE A 35 -8.74 -9.85 2.07
CA ILE A 35 -9.12 -8.49 1.68
C ILE A 35 -9.99 -7.80 2.75
N GLN A 36 -10.83 -8.56 3.47
CA GLN A 36 -11.64 -8.03 4.56
C GLN A 36 -10.75 -7.61 5.74
N HIS A 37 -9.74 -8.40 6.12
CA HIS A 37 -8.78 -8.02 7.17
C HIS A 37 -8.07 -6.72 6.83
N VAL A 38 -7.52 -6.61 5.61
CA VAL A 38 -6.84 -5.38 5.17
C VAL A 38 -7.78 -4.18 5.23
N TYR A 39 -9.00 -4.35 4.69
CA TYR A 39 -9.98 -3.27 4.64
C TYR A 39 -10.36 -2.77 6.04
N GLU A 40 -10.76 -3.67 6.93
CA GLU A 40 -11.20 -3.33 8.29
C GLU A 40 -10.08 -2.66 9.10
N ASN A 41 -8.84 -3.15 9.01
CA ASN A 41 -7.71 -2.55 9.72
C ASN A 41 -7.41 -1.12 9.24
N CYS A 42 -7.62 -0.84 7.96
CA CYS A 42 -7.42 0.50 7.43
C CYS A 42 -8.60 1.44 7.68
N ALA A 43 -9.83 0.90 7.77
CA ALA A 43 -11.05 1.69 7.97
C ALA A 43 -11.10 2.40 9.33
N ASN A 44 -10.31 1.95 10.31
CA ASN A 44 -10.19 2.61 11.61
C ASN A 44 -9.46 3.97 11.53
N VAL A 45 -8.63 4.16 10.49
CA VAL A 45 -7.77 5.37 10.34
C VAL A 45 -8.23 6.24 9.18
N LEU A 46 -8.72 5.62 8.09
CA LEU A 46 -9.03 6.29 6.83
C LEU A 46 -10.54 6.42 6.63
N ASP A 47 -11.03 7.65 6.57
CA ASP A 47 -12.47 7.94 6.33
C ASP A 47 -12.90 7.55 4.90
N HIS A 48 -11.98 7.60 3.95
CA HIS A 48 -12.21 7.19 2.57
C HIS A 48 -11.31 6.01 2.22
N LEU A 49 -11.92 4.85 2.04
CA LEU A 49 -11.23 3.61 1.72
C LEU A 49 -11.96 2.88 0.58
N LEU A 50 -11.19 2.35 -0.37
CA LEU A 50 -11.71 1.79 -1.60
C LEU A 50 -10.92 0.55 -2.02
N VAL A 51 -11.59 -0.53 -2.38
CA VAL A 51 -10.98 -1.67 -3.07
C VAL A 51 -11.12 -1.48 -4.58
N ALA A 52 -10.00 -1.51 -5.30
CA ALA A 52 -9.95 -1.42 -6.75
C ALA A 52 -9.69 -2.81 -7.34
N THR A 53 -10.63 -3.37 -8.11
CA THR A 53 -10.54 -4.73 -8.63
C THR A 53 -11.07 -4.85 -10.05
N ASP A 54 -10.58 -5.86 -10.78
CA ASP A 54 -11.08 -6.27 -12.11
C ASP A 54 -11.91 -7.55 -12.05
N ASP A 55 -12.20 -8.07 -10.85
CA ASP A 55 -12.86 -9.34 -10.65
C ASP A 55 -14.15 -9.20 -9.84
N GLN A 56 -15.27 -9.66 -10.40
CA GLN A 56 -16.58 -9.54 -9.80
C GLN A 56 -16.71 -10.26 -8.45
N ARG A 57 -15.94 -11.34 -8.24
CA ARG A 57 -15.96 -12.08 -6.97
C ARG A 57 -15.39 -11.25 -5.84
N ILE A 58 -14.27 -10.56 -6.10
CA ILE A 58 -13.67 -9.63 -5.12
C ILE A 58 -14.60 -8.45 -4.87
N PHE A 59 -15.19 -7.89 -5.92
CA PHE A 59 -16.16 -6.81 -5.79
C PHE A 59 -17.35 -7.20 -4.90
N ASN A 60 -17.94 -8.39 -5.16
CA ASN A 60 -19.08 -8.89 -4.39
C ASN A 60 -18.70 -9.18 -2.92
N GLU A 61 -17.52 -9.75 -2.68
CA GLU A 61 -16.99 -9.99 -1.33
C GLU A 61 -16.89 -8.68 -0.54
N VAL A 62 -16.29 -7.65 -1.14
CA VAL A 62 -16.17 -6.33 -0.49
C VAL A 62 -17.53 -5.72 -0.20
N LYS A 63 -18.47 -5.83 -1.13
CA LYS A 63 -19.87 -5.37 -0.90
C LYS A 63 -20.56 -6.19 0.18
N GLY A 64 -20.25 -7.47 0.33
CA GLY A 64 -20.80 -8.37 1.33
C GLY A 64 -20.51 -7.92 2.77
N PHE A 65 -19.36 -7.32 3.03
CA PHE A 65 -19.03 -6.73 4.34
C PHE A 65 -19.20 -5.19 4.39
N ASN A 66 -20.02 -4.61 3.48
CA ASN A 66 -20.32 -3.18 3.37
C ASN A 66 -19.11 -2.29 3.03
N GLY A 67 -18.06 -2.83 2.45
CA GLY A 67 -16.90 -2.08 1.97
C GLY A 67 -17.18 -1.32 0.67
N ASN A 68 -16.35 -0.31 0.38
CA ASN A 68 -16.40 0.37 -0.90
C ASN A 68 -15.53 -0.38 -1.90
N ALA A 69 -16.09 -0.65 -3.08
CA ALA A 69 -15.37 -1.29 -4.18
C ALA A 69 -15.69 -0.60 -5.50
N ILE A 70 -14.71 -0.57 -6.40
CA ILE A 70 -14.86 -0.08 -7.76
C ILE A 70 -14.25 -1.06 -8.75
N MET A 71 -14.95 -1.26 -9.87
CA MET A 71 -14.44 -2.07 -10.96
C MET A 71 -13.48 -1.24 -11.82
N THR A 72 -12.34 -1.84 -12.15
CA THR A 72 -11.29 -1.24 -12.97
C THR A 72 -10.95 -2.13 -14.15
N ASN A 73 -10.24 -1.60 -15.13
CA ASN A 73 -9.87 -2.33 -16.33
C ASN A 73 -8.96 -3.53 -16.00
N LYS A 74 -9.15 -4.64 -16.73
CA LYS A 74 -8.34 -5.85 -16.63
C LYS A 74 -6.93 -5.68 -17.21
N ALA A 75 -6.73 -4.70 -18.10
CA ALA A 75 -5.49 -4.49 -18.83
C ALA A 75 -4.36 -3.88 -17.99
N HIS A 76 -4.63 -3.43 -16.77
CA HIS A 76 -3.59 -2.85 -15.92
C HIS A 76 -2.48 -3.85 -15.61
N LEU A 77 -1.24 -3.46 -15.89
CA LEU A 77 -0.05 -4.27 -15.63
C LEU A 77 0.41 -4.20 -14.17
N SER A 78 0.17 -3.06 -13.51
CA SER A 78 0.58 -2.83 -12.12
C SER A 78 -0.60 -2.49 -11.19
N GLY A 79 -0.38 -2.64 -9.87
CA GLY A 79 -1.31 -2.15 -8.85
C GLY A 79 -1.43 -0.63 -8.86
N THR A 80 -0.34 0.07 -9.17
CA THR A 80 -0.31 1.55 -9.25
C THR A 80 -1.19 2.08 -10.37
N ASP A 81 -1.14 1.47 -11.57
CA ASP A 81 -2.01 1.86 -12.69
C ASP A 81 -3.48 1.67 -12.36
N ARG A 82 -3.80 0.57 -11.65
CA ARG A 82 -5.15 0.29 -11.15
C ARG A 82 -5.61 1.34 -10.14
N CYS A 83 -4.73 1.74 -9.21
CA CYS A 83 -5.02 2.81 -8.26
C CYS A 83 -5.31 4.13 -8.97
N LEU A 84 -4.57 4.47 -10.01
CA LEU A 84 -4.77 5.71 -10.77
C LEU A 84 -6.15 5.74 -11.45
N GLU A 85 -6.56 4.67 -12.10
CA GLU A 85 -7.93 4.58 -12.65
C GLU A 85 -8.98 4.69 -11.55
N ALA A 86 -8.77 3.98 -10.44
CA ALA A 86 -9.70 3.97 -9.32
C ALA A 86 -9.88 5.36 -8.70
N ILE A 87 -8.80 6.16 -8.57
CA ILE A 87 -8.85 7.54 -8.09
C ILE A 87 -9.77 8.36 -9.00
N HIS A 88 -9.48 8.38 -10.30
CA HIS A 88 -10.24 9.18 -11.26
C HIS A 88 -11.74 8.84 -11.27
N LEU A 89 -12.06 7.54 -11.24
CA LEU A 89 -13.44 7.08 -11.19
C LEU A 89 -14.11 7.45 -9.87
N TRP A 90 -13.40 7.31 -8.74
CA TRP A 90 -13.94 7.58 -7.43
C TRP A 90 -14.17 9.08 -7.19
N GLU A 91 -13.20 9.92 -7.55
CA GLU A 91 -13.32 11.38 -7.47
C GLU A 91 -14.50 11.90 -8.29
N LYS A 92 -14.67 11.39 -9.52
CA LYS A 92 -15.81 11.70 -10.38
C LYS A 92 -17.15 11.29 -9.74
N ASN A 93 -17.21 10.10 -9.15
CA ASN A 93 -18.43 9.58 -8.54
C ASN A 93 -18.81 10.34 -7.25
N GLN A 94 -17.80 10.79 -6.48
CA GLN A 94 -18.04 11.51 -5.23
C GLN A 94 -18.07 13.03 -5.41
N ASN A 95 -17.76 13.54 -6.61
CA ASN A 95 -17.52 14.97 -6.88
C ASN A 95 -16.57 15.60 -5.86
N LYS A 96 -15.48 14.90 -5.56
CA LYS A 96 -14.49 15.24 -4.52
C LYS A 96 -13.10 14.89 -5.00
N THR A 97 -12.10 15.72 -4.66
CA THR A 97 -10.68 15.45 -4.91
C THR A 97 -9.94 15.09 -3.62
N PHE A 98 -8.89 14.30 -3.75
CA PHE A 98 -8.05 13.88 -2.63
C PHE A 98 -6.63 14.41 -2.82
N SER A 99 -6.06 14.95 -1.74
CA SER A 99 -4.69 15.50 -1.74
C SER A 99 -3.62 14.44 -1.45
N LEU A 100 -4.02 13.35 -0.80
CA LEU A 100 -3.13 12.26 -0.44
C LEU A 100 -3.80 10.91 -0.75
N VAL A 101 -3.06 10.02 -1.39
CA VAL A 101 -3.55 8.68 -1.72
C VAL A 101 -2.61 7.64 -1.15
N PHE A 102 -3.18 6.69 -0.41
CA PHE A 102 -2.51 5.50 0.08
C PHE A 102 -2.71 4.34 -0.90
N ASN A 103 -1.61 3.77 -1.40
CA ASN A 103 -1.61 2.49 -2.09
C ASN A 103 -1.36 1.39 -1.05
N ILE A 104 -2.42 0.68 -0.66
CA ILE A 104 -2.39 -0.33 0.41
C ILE A 104 -2.39 -1.71 -0.21
N GLN A 105 -1.38 -2.52 0.10
CA GLN A 105 -1.29 -3.86 -0.45
C GLN A 105 -2.41 -4.77 0.06
N GLY A 106 -3.18 -5.35 -0.84
CA GLY A 106 -4.30 -6.25 -0.52
C GLY A 106 -3.88 -7.61 0.07
N ASP A 107 -2.59 -7.83 0.28
CA ASP A 107 -2.01 -9.03 0.85
C ASP A 107 -1.22 -8.79 2.16
N GLU A 108 -1.44 -7.65 2.79
CA GLU A 108 -0.90 -7.31 4.12
C GLU A 108 -2.01 -7.31 5.20
N PRO A 109 -2.57 -8.47 5.57
CA PRO A 109 -3.72 -8.55 6.47
C PRO A 109 -3.42 -8.09 7.91
N PHE A 110 -2.14 -7.89 8.26
CA PHE A 110 -1.68 -7.45 9.57
C PHE A 110 -1.18 -6.00 9.57
N ILE A 111 -1.59 -5.20 8.58
CA ILE A 111 -1.31 -3.77 8.60
C ILE A 111 -1.90 -3.15 9.89
N HIS A 112 -1.08 -2.36 10.60
CA HIS A 112 -1.45 -1.74 11.86
C HIS A 112 -1.75 -0.25 11.67
N GLU A 113 -2.62 0.29 12.51
CA GLU A 113 -2.99 1.72 12.50
C GLU A 113 -1.77 2.64 12.58
N ASP A 114 -0.78 2.29 13.41
CA ASP A 114 0.46 3.07 13.55
C ASP A 114 1.23 3.21 12.24
N HIS A 115 1.19 2.20 11.36
CA HIS A 115 1.83 2.29 10.05
C HIS A 115 1.19 3.41 9.20
N LEU A 116 -0.13 3.51 9.23
CA LEU A 116 -0.86 4.55 8.51
C LEU A 116 -0.60 5.93 9.11
N HIS A 117 -0.59 6.04 10.45
CA HIS A 117 -0.27 7.29 11.13
C HIS A 117 1.15 7.77 10.85
N GLN A 118 2.14 6.87 10.85
CA GLN A 118 3.52 7.19 10.48
C GLN A 118 3.61 7.72 9.05
N LEU A 119 2.92 7.08 8.09
CA LEU A 119 2.89 7.57 6.72
C LEU A 119 2.23 8.94 6.59
N ILE A 120 1.13 9.19 7.30
CA ILE A 120 0.47 10.50 7.30
C ILE A 120 1.42 11.58 7.83
N SER A 121 2.15 11.29 8.91
CA SER A 121 3.07 12.24 9.52
C SER A 121 4.22 12.66 8.61
N CYS A 122 4.67 11.80 7.69
CA CYS A 122 5.69 12.16 6.70
C CYS A 122 5.27 13.36 5.83
N PHE A 123 3.97 13.57 5.60
CA PHE A 123 3.45 14.65 4.77
C PHE A 123 3.22 15.97 5.56
N GLU A 124 3.62 16.03 6.82
CA GLU A 124 3.76 17.29 7.55
C GLU A 124 4.96 18.11 7.02
N ASP A 125 5.99 17.45 6.49
CA ASP A 125 7.03 18.10 5.71
C ASP A 125 6.53 18.36 4.27
N ASN A 126 6.51 19.64 3.88
CA ASN A 126 6.06 20.07 2.55
C ASN A 126 6.93 19.57 1.40
N LYS A 127 8.14 19.07 1.68
CA LYS A 127 9.05 18.48 0.68
C LYS A 127 8.68 17.03 0.36
N THR A 128 7.89 16.38 1.21
CA THR A 128 7.49 14.99 1.01
C THR A 128 6.45 14.88 -0.09
N GLU A 129 6.80 14.22 -1.18
CA GLU A 129 5.90 13.91 -2.29
C GLU A 129 5.47 12.44 -2.28
N ILE A 130 6.35 11.54 -1.81
CA ILE A 130 6.10 10.10 -1.69
C ILE A 130 6.65 9.64 -0.35
N ALA A 131 5.92 8.79 0.34
CA ALA A 131 6.38 8.15 1.57
C ALA A 131 6.16 6.63 1.51
N THR A 132 7.03 5.89 2.16
CA THR A 132 6.91 4.44 2.33
C THR A 132 7.44 4.04 3.69
N LEU A 133 6.95 2.90 4.20
CA LEU A 133 7.48 2.32 5.43
C LEU A 133 8.72 1.49 5.13
N ALA A 134 9.65 1.50 6.08
CA ALA A 134 10.84 0.68 6.03
C ALA A 134 11.18 0.15 7.42
N ILE A 135 11.70 -1.07 7.49
CA ILE A 135 12.23 -1.64 8.73
C ILE A 135 13.74 -1.77 8.65
N ARG A 136 14.39 -1.55 9.77
CA ARG A 136 15.82 -1.80 9.88
C ARG A 136 16.06 -3.28 10.10
N VAL A 137 16.83 -3.89 9.22
CA VAL A 137 17.28 -5.28 9.35
C VAL A 137 18.68 -5.27 9.94
N SER A 138 18.87 -5.95 11.06
CA SER A 138 20.17 -6.04 11.76
C SER A 138 20.85 -7.39 11.59
N ASP A 139 20.10 -8.44 11.24
CA ASP A 139 20.63 -9.80 10.98
C ASP A 139 20.41 -10.16 9.50
N LEU A 140 21.49 -10.59 8.85
CA LEU A 140 21.46 -11.08 7.47
C LEU A 140 20.55 -12.29 7.26
N LYS A 141 20.30 -13.08 8.31
CA LYS A 141 19.38 -14.22 8.25
C LYS A 141 17.93 -13.81 8.01
N GLU A 142 17.60 -12.54 8.27
CA GLU A 142 16.29 -11.97 8.00
C GLU A 142 16.11 -11.60 6.53
N LEU A 143 17.20 -11.56 5.76
CA LEU A 143 17.16 -11.24 4.34
C LEU A 143 16.45 -12.34 3.56
N ARG A 144 15.50 -11.94 2.75
CA ARG A 144 14.73 -12.84 1.90
C ARG A 144 14.78 -12.39 0.45
N GLU A 145 14.72 -13.36 -0.44
CA GLU A 145 14.56 -13.09 -1.87
C GLU A 145 13.30 -12.27 -2.12
N GLY A 146 13.42 -11.25 -2.97
CA GLY A 146 12.33 -10.35 -3.32
C GLY A 146 12.17 -9.11 -2.44
N MET A 147 12.97 -8.97 -1.36
CA MET A 147 13.03 -7.72 -0.59
C MET A 147 13.52 -6.55 -1.46
N VAL A 148 13.05 -5.36 -1.11
CA VAL A 148 13.58 -4.11 -1.65
C VAL A 148 14.40 -3.42 -0.56
N TYR A 149 15.63 -3.09 -0.88
CA TYR A 149 16.57 -2.41 0.01
C TYR A 149 16.59 -0.92 -0.26
N LEU A 150 16.81 -0.14 0.78
CA LEU A 150 16.80 1.31 0.72
C LEU A 150 18.06 1.88 1.37
N VAL A 151 18.62 2.89 0.75
CA VAL A 151 19.56 3.83 1.39
C VAL A 151 18.84 5.15 1.58
N LYS A 152 18.93 5.71 2.79
CA LYS A 152 18.37 7.01 3.14
C LYS A 152 19.46 7.97 3.58
N ASP A 153 19.18 9.27 3.49
CA ASP A 153 20.03 10.30 4.05
C ASP A 153 19.80 10.50 5.56
N ASN A 154 20.49 11.47 6.15
CA ASN A 154 20.38 11.78 7.57
C ASN A 154 19.05 12.47 7.96
N THR A 155 18.22 12.80 6.98
CA THR A 155 16.89 13.44 7.15
C THR A 155 15.75 12.50 6.81
N ASP A 156 16.03 11.20 6.70
CA ASP A 156 15.11 10.12 6.39
C ASP A 156 14.54 10.14 4.95
N PHE A 157 15.12 10.94 4.04
CA PHE A 157 14.77 10.84 2.63
C PHE A 157 15.49 9.70 1.94
N ALA A 158 14.72 8.94 1.14
CA ALA A 158 15.25 7.85 0.35
C ALA A 158 16.15 8.36 -0.78
N MET A 159 17.39 7.88 -0.83
CA MET A 159 18.35 8.20 -1.87
C MET A 159 18.32 7.18 -3.00
N TYR A 160 18.14 5.90 -2.66
CA TYR A 160 18.20 4.79 -3.63
C TYR A 160 17.46 3.56 -3.15
N PHE A 161 16.82 2.86 -4.09
CA PHE A 161 16.15 1.58 -3.87
C PHE A 161 16.79 0.50 -4.75
N SER A 162 16.99 -0.70 -4.20
CA SER A 162 17.59 -1.83 -4.88
C SER A 162 16.89 -3.14 -4.56
N ARG A 163 16.85 -4.04 -5.53
CA ARG A 163 16.47 -5.44 -5.28
C ARG A 163 17.65 -6.31 -4.86
N PHE A 164 18.86 -5.76 -4.91
CA PHE A 164 20.05 -6.39 -4.39
C PHE A 164 20.46 -5.69 -3.09
N PRO A 165 21.11 -6.43 -2.16
CA PRO A 165 21.66 -5.85 -0.93
C PRO A 165 22.59 -4.68 -1.21
N ILE A 166 22.38 -3.54 -0.53
CA ILE A 166 23.16 -2.31 -0.65
C ILE A 166 23.42 -1.70 0.73
N PRO A 167 24.61 -1.09 0.94
CA PRO A 167 25.80 -1.13 0.09
C PRO A 167 26.38 -2.55 0.03
N PHE A 168 27.14 -2.88 -1.03
CA PHE A 168 27.85 -4.15 -1.09
C PHE A 168 28.96 -4.16 -0.05
N ASN A 169 28.93 -5.11 0.85
CA ASN A 169 29.99 -5.31 1.84
C ASN A 169 30.84 -6.51 1.47
N ARG A 170 32.13 -6.24 1.26
CA ARG A 170 33.08 -7.28 0.90
C ARG A 170 33.40 -8.23 2.05
N ASP A 171 33.40 -7.73 3.28
CA ASP A 171 34.02 -8.41 4.41
C ASP A 171 33.07 -8.69 5.58
N MET A 172 31.89 -8.07 5.63
CA MET A 172 30.91 -8.28 6.71
C MET A 172 29.45 -8.01 6.29
N PRO A 173 28.51 -8.66 6.95
CA PRO A 173 27.09 -8.46 6.72
C PRO A 173 26.61 -7.10 7.24
N LEU A 174 25.89 -6.39 6.40
CA LEU A 174 25.34 -5.06 6.65
C LEU A 174 23.96 -5.07 7.31
N SER A 175 23.69 -4.02 8.08
CA SER A 175 22.30 -3.72 8.45
C SER A 175 21.57 -3.22 7.21
N LEU A 176 20.50 -3.89 6.83
CA LEU A 176 19.68 -3.60 5.65
C LEU A 176 18.30 -3.13 6.07
N ILE A 177 17.68 -2.29 5.25
CA ILE A 177 16.34 -1.76 5.48
C ILE A 177 15.38 -2.38 4.48
N HIS A 178 14.27 -2.94 4.95
CA HIS A 178 13.19 -3.48 4.13
C HIS A 178 12.07 -2.47 3.96
N ILE A 179 11.39 -2.47 2.80
CA ILE A 179 10.36 -1.50 2.45
C ILE A 179 9.09 -2.20 1.99
N SER A 180 7.93 -1.71 2.44
CA SER A 180 6.63 -1.94 1.82
C SER A 180 6.40 -0.92 0.67
N GLU A 181 5.35 -1.11 -0.15
CA GLU A 181 5.12 -0.25 -1.31
C GLU A 181 4.82 1.22 -0.96
N PRO A 182 5.20 2.18 -1.82
CA PRO A 182 5.13 3.60 -1.50
C PRO A 182 3.70 4.16 -1.57
N THR A 183 3.44 5.09 -0.68
CA THR A 183 2.26 5.97 -0.70
C THR A 183 2.61 7.28 -1.41
N ARG A 184 1.79 7.75 -2.34
CA ARG A 184 2.01 8.96 -3.13
C ARG A 184 1.07 10.10 -2.77
N ARG A 185 1.63 11.32 -2.75
CA ARG A 185 0.83 12.54 -2.83
C ARG A 185 0.50 12.84 -4.30
N TYR A 186 -0.77 13.11 -4.60
CA TYR A 186 -1.21 13.63 -5.89
C TYR A 186 -1.44 15.14 -5.77
N ARG A 187 -0.91 15.90 -6.74
CA ARG A 187 -1.15 17.32 -6.90
C ARG A 187 -2.08 17.56 -8.08
#